data_06477f700a40bbf9247f76654df0c57b
#
_entry.id   06477f700a40bbf9247f76654df0c57b
#
_cell.length_a   1.000
_cell.length_b   1.000
_cell.length_c   1.000
_cell.angle_alpha   90.00
_cell.angle_beta   90.00
_cell.angle_gamma   90.00
#
_symmetry.space_group_name_H-M   'P 1'
#
loop_
_entity.id
_entity.type
_entity.pdbx_description
1 polymer ?
#
loop_
_entity_poly.entity_id
_entity_poly.type
_entity_poly.pdbx_seq_one_letter_code
_entity_poly.pdbx_strand_id
1 'polypeptide(L)'
;MHNFALKGDWLVKDLNNNKNWLFELDHQDKDEIIEATKHSISSRKKLYDITKSYFPLNNLISKINMIQKQLDSGFGFVLLRNLPIEQFNDEEVKYMLWGIGQYLGYPEIQDKAGSLLHVVTDTGSSVNKTDNIRGFQTNEELQFHTDGADVFALLCLRNAKNGGLSKLVSSVAVFNEIEKTRPDLSEILQEDFYFDSRAQNPNDDKFQKVPIFVK
;
A
#
# COMPACT_ATOMS: atom_id res chain seq x y z
N MET A 1 15.30 -4.42 31.59
CA MET A 1 14.94 -4.75 30.19
C MET A 1 14.56 -3.45 29.52
N HIS A 2 15.37 -2.94 28.60
CA HIS A 2 15.05 -1.74 27.87
C HIS A 2 13.99 -2.12 26.82
N ASN A 3 12.75 -1.69 27.06
CA ASN A 3 11.73 -1.68 26.00
C ASN A 3 12.19 -0.72 24.90
N PHE A 4 12.89 -1.23 23.90
CA PHE A 4 12.92 -0.56 22.63
C PHE A 4 11.50 -0.68 22.05
N ALA A 5 10.72 0.39 22.13
CA ALA A 5 9.49 0.48 21.39
C ALA A 5 9.86 0.30 19.90
N LEU A 6 9.54 -0.85 19.35
CA LEU A 6 9.78 -1.12 17.93
C LEU A 6 8.96 -0.13 17.12
N LYS A 7 9.53 0.37 16.03
CA LYS A 7 8.80 1.23 15.09
C LYS A 7 7.54 0.50 14.63
N GLY A 8 6.42 1.20 14.59
CA GLY A 8 5.15 0.60 14.19
C GLY A 8 4.40 -0.16 15.30
N ASP A 9 4.91 -0.19 16.54
CA ASP A 9 4.17 -0.75 17.69
C ASP A 9 3.09 0.23 18.15
N TRP A 10 1.86 0.02 17.71
CA TRP A 10 0.73 0.87 18.07
C TRP A 10 -0.54 0.06 18.29
N LEU A 11 -1.41 0.60 19.15
CA LEU A 11 -2.76 0.13 19.40
C LEU A 11 -3.77 1.23 19.05
N VAL A 12 -5.04 0.88 18.97
CA VAL A 12 -6.14 1.82 18.64
C VAL A 12 -6.11 3.10 19.49
N LYS A 13 -5.77 2.98 20.79
CA LYS A 13 -5.64 4.14 21.70
C LYS A 13 -4.59 5.15 21.21
N ASP A 14 -3.49 4.68 20.63
CA ASP A 14 -2.39 5.53 20.16
C ASP A 14 -2.82 6.31 18.91
N LEU A 15 -3.59 5.67 18.02
CA LEU A 15 -4.17 6.31 16.85
C LEU A 15 -5.24 7.35 17.18
N ASN A 16 -5.96 7.18 18.30
CA ASN A 16 -6.93 8.16 18.78
C ASN A 16 -6.26 9.42 19.33
N ASN A 17 -5.14 9.25 20.00
CA ASN A 17 -4.39 10.32 20.65
C ASN A 17 -3.45 11.08 19.70
N ASN A 18 -3.06 10.46 18.60
CA ASN A 18 -2.12 11.03 17.63
C ASN A 18 -2.63 10.81 16.21
N LYS A 19 -2.83 11.89 15.46
CA LYS A 19 -3.34 11.90 14.09
C LYS A 19 -2.25 12.12 13.02
N ASN A 20 -0.98 11.95 13.35
CA ASN A 20 0.13 12.13 12.40
C ASN A 20 0.09 11.17 11.21
N TRP A 21 -0.75 10.13 11.26
CA TRP A 21 -1.02 9.22 10.15
C TRP A 21 -2.06 9.76 9.15
N LEU A 22 -2.76 10.85 9.48
CA LEU A 22 -3.80 11.45 8.65
C LEU A 22 -3.26 12.72 7.98
N PHE A 23 -3.21 12.72 6.67
CA PHE A 23 -2.83 13.86 5.85
C PHE A 23 -4.03 14.34 5.04
N GLU A 24 -4.32 15.62 5.09
CA GLU A 24 -5.34 16.26 4.28
C GLU A 24 -4.70 17.21 3.29
N LEU A 25 -5.09 17.07 2.02
CA LEU A 25 -4.67 18.00 0.98
C LEU A 25 -5.52 19.27 1.06
N ASP A 26 -4.86 20.40 1.14
CA ASP A 26 -5.49 21.70 1.03
C ASP A 26 -5.71 22.10 -0.44
N HIS A 27 -6.15 23.32 -0.67
CA HIS A 27 -6.48 23.79 -2.01
C HIS A 27 -5.23 23.87 -2.91
N GLN A 28 -4.11 24.36 -2.38
CA GLN A 28 -2.87 24.48 -3.15
C GLN A 28 -2.29 23.12 -3.52
N ASP A 29 -2.33 22.16 -2.59
CA ASP A 29 -1.93 20.77 -2.84
C ASP A 29 -2.72 20.14 -3.99
N LYS A 30 -4.05 20.35 -3.97
CA LYS A 30 -4.95 19.83 -5.01
C LYS A 30 -4.66 20.45 -6.37
N ASP A 31 -4.50 21.76 -6.43
CA ASP A 31 -4.20 22.46 -7.68
C ASP A 31 -2.87 21.99 -8.27
N GLU A 32 -1.85 21.81 -7.44
CA GLU A 32 -0.56 21.30 -7.89
C GLU A 32 -0.66 19.86 -8.43
N ILE A 33 -1.43 18.99 -7.77
CA ILE A 33 -1.69 17.62 -8.25
C ILE A 33 -2.47 17.65 -9.57
N ILE A 34 -3.47 18.49 -9.69
CA ILE A 34 -4.25 18.63 -10.92
C ILE A 34 -3.37 19.05 -12.08
N GLU A 35 -2.51 20.06 -11.88
CA GLU A 35 -1.60 20.56 -12.92
C GLU A 35 -0.56 19.49 -13.29
N ALA A 36 0.06 18.82 -12.31
CA ALA A 36 1.02 17.76 -12.56
C ALA A 36 0.39 16.58 -13.32
N THR A 37 -0.86 16.21 -12.99
CA THR A 37 -1.60 15.16 -13.69
C THR A 37 -1.89 15.56 -15.13
N LYS A 38 -2.38 16.77 -15.38
CA LYS A 38 -2.62 17.29 -16.73
C LYS A 38 -1.32 17.37 -17.54
N HIS A 39 -0.23 17.78 -16.91
CA HIS A 39 1.10 17.83 -17.56
C HIS A 39 1.53 16.42 -17.99
N SER A 40 1.39 15.42 -17.12
CA SER A 40 1.69 14.03 -17.45
C SER A 40 0.90 13.53 -18.66
N ILE A 41 -0.42 13.75 -18.67
CA ILE A 41 -1.31 13.35 -19.75
C ILE A 41 -0.94 14.06 -21.06
N SER A 42 -0.67 15.37 -21.00
CA SER A 42 -0.30 16.18 -22.18
C SER A 42 1.04 15.77 -22.80
N SER A 43 1.91 15.12 -22.04
CA SER A 43 3.19 14.61 -22.51
C SER A 43 3.06 13.48 -23.54
N ARG A 44 1.86 12.85 -23.62
CA ARG A 44 1.55 11.68 -24.46
C ARG A 44 2.46 10.46 -24.21
N LYS A 45 3.12 10.42 -23.07
CA LYS A 45 3.88 9.26 -22.60
C LYS A 45 2.93 8.17 -22.11
N LYS A 46 3.37 6.90 -22.26
CA LYS A 46 2.67 5.81 -21.59
C LYS A 46 2.74 5.96 -20.09
N LEU A 47 1.76 5.42 -19.38
CA LEU A 47 1.66 5.53 -17.92
C LEU A 47 2.97 5.20 -17.21
N TYR A 48 3.58 4.09 -17.53
CA TYR A 48 4.80 3.60 -16.87
C TYR A 48 6.09 4.32 -17.29
N ASP A 49 6.03 5.16 -18.34
CA ASP A 49 7.13 6.05 -18.75
C ASP A 49 7.10 7.41 -18.06
N ILE A 50 6.06 7.67 -17.24
CA ILE A 50 5.96 8.90 -16.46
C ILE A 50 6.93 8.85 -15.29
N THR A 51 7.80 9.83 -15.24
CA THR A 51 8.77 10.07 -14.17
C THR A 51 8.46 11.38 -13.45
N LYS A 52 9.20 11.72 -12.41
CA LYS A 52 9.08 13.02 -11.71
C LYS A 52 9.14 14.23 -12.63
N SER A 53 9.88 14.15 -13.75
CA SER A 53 9.96 15.25 -14.73
C SER A 53 8.66 15.47 -15.51
N TYR A 54 7.84 14.43 -15.64
CA TYR A 54 6.52 14.50 -16.27
C TYR A 54 5.38 14.67 -15.25
N PHE A 55 5.68 14.57 -13.97
CA PHE A 55 4.76 14.83 -12.85
C PHE A 55 5.46 15.76 -11.85
N PRO A 56 5.71 17.03 -12.20
CA PRO A 56 6.48 17.93 -11.34
C PRO A 56 5.66 18.33 -10.12
N LEU A 57 6.23 18.15 -8.93
CA LEU A 57 5.73 18.67 -7.66
C LEU A 57 6.78 19.58 -7.05
N ASN A 58 6.36 20.67 -6.42
CA ASN A 58 7.22 21.66 -5.79
C ASN A 58 6.84 21.82 -4.30
N ASN A 59 5.67 22.39 -4.03
CA ASN A 59 5.21 22.67 -2.67
C ASN A 59 4.83 21.39 -1.93
N LEU A 60 4.18 20.46 -2.61
CA LEU A 60 3.74 19.19 -2.04
C LEU A 60 4.88 18.26 -1.61
N ILE A 61 6.12 18.48 -2.10
CA ILE A 61 7.29 17.67 -1.72
C ILE A 61 7.50 17.64 -0.21
N SER A 62 7.30 18.76 0.48
CA SER A 62 7.44 18.81 1.94
C SER A 62 6.45 17.89 2.64
N LYS A 63 5.20 17.84 2.17
CA LYS A 63 4.17 16.94 2.70
C LYS A 63 4.47 15.47 2.36
N ILE A 64 4.95 15.19 1.15
CA ILE A 64 5.40 13.85 0.75
C ILE A 64 6.55 13.35 1.63
N ASN A 65 7.52 14.20 1.94
CA ASN A 65 8.62 13.83 2.86
C ASN A 65 8.10 13.52 4.27
N MET A 66 7.07 14.22 4.74
CA MET A 66 6.41 13.89 6.01
C MET A 66 5.67 12.54 5.92
N ILE A 67 5.02 12.25 4.81
CA ILE A 67 4.38 10.95 4.54
C ILE A 67 5.42 9.84 4.58
N GLN A 68 6.53 9.98 3.85
CA GLN A 68 7.64 9.00 3.87
C GLN A 68 8.15 8.78 5.30
N LYS A 69 8.36 9.86 6.06
CA LYS A 69 8.79 9.74 7.45
C LYS A 69 7.79 8.96 8.33
N GLN A 70 6.48 9.12 8.09
CA GLN A 70 5.47 8.34 8.81
C GLN A 70 5.48 6.86 8.40
N LEU A 71 5.70 6.56 7.12
CA LEU A 71 5.85 5.18 6.64
C LEU A 71 7.11 4.53 7.22
N ASP A 72 8.27 5.22 7.18
CA ASP A 72 9.56 4.66 7.56
C ASP A 72 9.77 4.55 9.08
N SER A 73 9.26 5.51 9.83
CA SER A 73 9.62 5.66 11.25
C SER A 73 8.48 6.11 12.16
N GLY A 74 7.26 6.22 11.62
CA GLY A 74 6.05 6.54 12.38
C GLY A 74 5.19 5.31 12.61
N PHE A 75 3.90 5.44 12.29
CA PHE A 75 2.93 4.35 12.43
C PHE A 75 3.07 3.25 11.37
N GLY A 76 3.88 3.45 10.32
CA GLY A 76 4.02 2.52 9.19
C GLY A 76 2.86 2.58 8.19
N PHE A 77 1.93 3.51 8.35
CA PHE A 77 0.85 3.76 7.41
C PHE A 77 0.44 5.24 7.42
N VAL A 78 -0.22 5.66 6.34
CA VAL A 78 -0.84 6.99 6.23
C VAL A 78 -2.18 6.88 5.53
N LEU A 79 -3.10 7.79 5.85
CA LEU A 79 -4.31 8.06 5.08
C LEU A 79 -4.20 9.46 4.48
N LEU A 80 -4.13 9.53 3.16
CA LEU A 80 -4.14 10.79 2.42
C LEU A 80 -5.57 11.07 1.94
N ARG A 81 -6.13 12.20 2.33
CA ARG A 81 -7.50 12.62 1.99
C ARG A 81 -7.51 13.76 0.98
N ASN A 82 -8.65 13.91 0.34
CA ASN A 82 -8.98 15.01 -0.57
C ASN A 82 -8.17 15.01 -1.87
N LEU A 83 -7.73 13.84 -2.37
CA LEU A 83 -7.21 13.74 -3.73
C LEU A 83 -8.29 14.19 -4.73
N PRO A 84 -7.93 15.04 -5.71
CA PRO A 84 -8.91 15.65 -6.64
C PRO A 84 -9.32 14.68 -7.77
N ILE A 85 -9.74 13.46 -7.40
CA ILE A 85 -10.09 12.39 -8.36
C ILE A 85 -11.28 12.74 -9.24
N GLU A 86 -12.19 13.57 -8.74
CA GLU A 86 -13.40 14.02 -9.45
C GLU A 86 -13.10 14.91 -10.67
N GLN A 87 -11.87 15.41 -10.78
CA GLN A 87 -11.42 16.22 -11.93
C GLN A 87 -11.01 15.37 -13.13
N PHE A 88 -10.98 14.05 -12.98
CA PHE A 88 -10.36 13.12 -13.93
C PHE A 88 -11.23 11.89 -14.15
N ASN A 89 -11.12 11.29 -15.33
CA ASN A 89 -11.67 9.96 -15.56
C ASN A 89 -10.78 8.85 -14.97
N ASP A 90 -11.28 7.62 -14.94
CA ASP A 90 -10.59 6.49 -14.29
C ASP A 90 -9.20 6.19 -14.88
N GLU A 91 -8.99 6.43 -16.17
CA GLU A 91 -7.68 6.24 -16.80
C GLU A 91 -6.71 7.39 -16.44
N GLU A 92 -7.20 8.60 -16.38
CA GLU A 92 -6.41 9.78 -16.00
C GLU A 92 -5.98 9.73 -14.52
N VAL A 93 -6.84 9.20 -13.65
CA VAL A 93 -6.50 9.00 -12.22
C VAL A 93 -5.33 8.04 -12.04
N LYS A 94 -5.11 7.10 -12.96
CA LYS A 94 -3.91 6.24 -12.93
C LYS A 94 -2.63 7.06 -13.06
N TYR A 95 -2.62 8.11 -13.90
CA TYR A 95 -1.48 9.03 -14.02
C TYR A 95 -1.23 9.80 -12.73
N MET A 96 -2.29 10.20 -12.02
CA MET A 96 -2.18 10.85 -10.71
C MET A 96 -1.54 9.91 -9.68
N LEU A 97 -2.08 8.70 -9.52
CA LEU A 97 -1.56 7.73 -8.56
C LEU A 97 -0.11 7.35 -8.89
N TRP A 98 0.17 7.07 -10.17
CA TRP A 98 1.50 6.74 -10.65
C TRP A 98 2.50 7.88 -10.40
N GLY A 99 2.12 9.10 -10.73
CA GLY A 99 2.96 10.28 -10.56
C GLY A 99 3.31 10.56 -9.09
N ILE A 100 2.34 10.46 -8.18
CA ILE A 100 2.58 10.56 -6.74
C ILE A 100 3.49 9.41 -6.28
N GLY A 101 3.25 8.19 -6.77
CA GLY A 101 4.06 7.01 -6.45
C GLY A 101 5.54 7.17 -6.78
N GLN A 102 5.88 7.93 -7.86
CA GLN A 102 7.28 8.20 -8.22
C GLN A 102 8.07 8.93 -7.11
N TYR A 103 7.38 9.61 -6.21
CA TYR A 103 8.01 10.29 -5.07
C TYR A 103 8.11 9.41 -3.83
N LEU A 104 7.37 8.29 -3.78
CA LEU A 104 7.35 7.39 -2.63
C LEU A 104 8.36 6.24 -2.76
N GLY A 105 8.64 5.78 -3.99
CA GLY A 105 9.56 4.67 -4.20
C GLY A 105 9.63 4.21 -5.64
N TYR A 106 10.13 2.99 -5.83
CA TYR A 106 10.18 2.31 -7.12
C TYR A 106 9.02 1.31 -7.21
N PRO A 107 8.33 1.23 -8.35
CA PRO A 107 7.21 0.31 -8.50
C PRO A 107 7.69 -1.14 -8.63
N GLU A 108 6.96 -2.06 -7.99
CA GLU A 108 7.17 -3.50 -8.07
C GLU A 108 6.17 -4.15 -9.03
N ILE A 109 6.63 -5.21 -9.71
CA ILE A 109 5.79 -6.02 -10.60
C ILE A 109 4.74 -6.76 -9.77
N GLN A 110 3.46 -6.61 -10.15
CA GLN A 110 2.32 -7.14 -9.41
C GLN A 110 1.80 -8.48 -9.96
N ASP A 111 2.17 -8.83 -11.20
CA ASP A 111 1.75 -10.06 -11.86
C ASP A 111 2.74 -10.55 -12.92
N LYS A 112 2.49 -11.76 -13.44
CA LYS A 112 3.33 -12.37 -14.49
C LYS A 112 3.34 -11.60 -15.82
N ALA A 113 2.37 -10.72 -16.05
CA ALA A 113 2.29 -9.88 -17.25
C ALA A 113 3.14 -8.61 -17.12
N GLY A 114 3.76 -8.38 -15.95
CA GLY A 114 4.57 -7.20 -15.67
C GLY A 114 3.75 -5.96 -15.32
N SER A 115 2.51 -6.13 -14.90
CA SER A 115 1.66 -5.02 -14.47
C SER A 115 2.19 -4.40 -13.19
N LEU A 116 2.24 -3.07 -13.14
CA LEU A 116 2.72 -2.29 -12.00
C LEU A 116 1.59 -1.60 -11.23
N LEU A 117 0.37 -1.67 -11.75
CA LEU A 117 -0.83 -1.09 -11.15
C LEU A 117 -2.04 -1.96 -11.48
N HIS A 118 -2.84 -2.29 -10.46
CA HIS A 118 -4.07 -3.05 -10.61
C HIS A 118 -5.30 -2.22 -10.27
N VAL A 119 -6.39 -2.49 -11.00
CA VAL A 119 -7.72 -2.00 -10.62
C VAL A 119 -8.38 -3.06 -9.73
N VAL A 120 -8.75 -2.66 -8.52
CA VAL A 120 -9.50 -3.50 -7.60
C VAL A 120 -10.99 -3.35 -7.91
N THR A 121 -11.62 -4.41 -8.40
CA THR A 121 -13.02 -4.40 -8.76
C THR A 121 -13.61 -5.81 -8.68
N ASP A 122 -14.88 -5.89 -8.30
CA ASP A 122 -15.62 -7.15 -8.35
C ASP A 122 -15.88 -7.53 -9.81
N THR A 123 -15.34 -8.66 -10.24
CA THR A 123 -15.55 -9.23 -11.57
C THR A 123 -16.69 -10.25 -11.60
N GLY A 124 -17.41 -10.41 -10.48
CA GLY A 124 -18.44 -11.46 -10.31
C GLY A 124 -17.87 -12.85 -10.12
N SER A 125 -16.56 -12.96 -9.89
CA SER A 125 -15.86 -14.22 -9.65
C SER A 125 -15.81 -14.53 -8.15
N SER A 126 -15.53 -15.80 -7.79
CA SER A 126 -15.32 -16.24 -6.41
C SER A 126 -14.00 -16.99 -6.30
N VAL A 127 -13.24 -16.72 -5.23
CA VAL A 127 -11.94 -17.35 -4.96
C VAL A 127 -12.07 -18.88 -4.90
N ASN A 128 -13.22 -19.39 -4.47
CA ASN A 128 -13.46 -20.82 -4.33
C ASN A 128 -13.75 -21.55 -5.66
N LYS A 129 -13.85 -20.86 -6.77
CA LYS A 129 -14.26 -21.48 -8.06
C LYS A 129 -13.11 -21.82 -8.99
N THR A 130 -11.96 -21.18 -8.87
CA THR A 130 -10.77 -21.46 -9.72
C THR A 130 -9.49 -21.04 -9.00
N ASP A 131 -8.41 -21.81 -9.18
CA ASP A 131 -7.10 -21.58 -8.53
C ASP A 131 -6.38 -20.29 -8.94
N ASN A 132 -6.92 -19.56 -9.93
CA ASN A 132 -6.27 -18.38 -10.50
C ASN A 132 -6.95 -17.04 -10.14
N ILE A 133 -8.06 -17.05 -9.39
CA ILE A 133 -8.77 -15.83 -8.99
C ILE A 133 -8.12 -15.29 -7.72
N ARG A 134 -7.76 -14.00 -7.76
CA ARG A 134 -7.22 -13.28 -6.61
C ARG A 134 -8.32 -12.52 -5.89
N GLY A 135 -8.16 -12.33 -4.57
CA GLY A 135 -9.14 -11.66 -3.73
C GLY A 135 -9.55 -10.27 -4.21
N PHE A 136 -8.64 -9.50 -4.82
CA PHE A 136 -8.94 -8.16 -5.35
C PHE A 136 -9.92 -8.16 -6.55
N GLN A 137 -10.22 -9.32 -7.12
CA GLN A 137 -11.16 -9.51 -8.23
C GLN A 137 -12.54 -9.94 -7.75
N THR A 138 -12.76 -10.05 -6.45
CA THR A 138 -14.00 -10.54 -5.83
C THR A 138 -14.55 -9.54 -4.82
N ASN A 139 -15.78 -9.75 -4.38
CA ASN A 139 -16.42 -9.00 -3.30
C ASN A 139 -16.28 -9.70 -1.93
N GLU A 140 -15.43 -10.73 -1.85
CA GLU A 140 -15.20 -11.48 -0.60
C GLU A 140 -14.32 -10.69 0.37
N GLU A 141 -14.51 -10.85 1.67
CA GLU A 141 -13.66 -10.23 2.69
C GLU A 141 -12.26 -10.85 2.63
N LEU A 142 -11.25 -9.97 2.46
CA LEU A 142 -9.85 -10.39 2.54
C LEU A 142 -9.41 -10.50 4.01
N GLN A 143 -8.80 -11.62 4.35
CA GLN A 143 -8.16 -11.79 5.64
C GLN A 143 -6.96 -10.84 5.79
N PHE A 144 -6.54 -10.56 7.04
CA PHE A 144 -5.33 -9.80 7.28
C PHE A 144 -4.13 -10.48 6.61
N HIS A 145 -3.38 -9.70 5.86
CA HIS A 145 -2.19 -10.14 5.14
C HIS A 145 -1.23 -8.96 4.96
N THR A 146 -0.02 -9.25 4.58
CA THR A 146 0.96 -8.30 4.07
C THR A 146 1.18 -8.55 2.59
N ASP A 147 1.41 -7.49 1.82
CA ASP A 147 1.85 -7.60 0.43
C ASP A 147 3.36 -7.77 0.35
N GLY A 148 3.87 -8.25 -0.78
CA GLY A 148 5.29 -8.51 -0.99
C GLY A 148 6.14 -7.29 -1.35
N ALA A 149 5.73 -6.09 -0.95
CA ALA A 149 6.43 -4.84 -1.18
C ALA A 149 6.64 -4.07 0.13
N ASP A 150 7.65 -3.19 0.18
CA ASP A 150 7.91 -2.34 1.35
C ASP A 150 6.74 -1.40 1.66
N VAL A 151 6.09 -0.88 0.63
CA VAL A 151 4.94 0.01 0.72
C VAL A 151 3.95 -0.33 -0.39
N PHE A 152 2.68 -0.41 -0.06
CA PHE A 152 1.61 -0.44 -1.05
C PHE A 152 0.72 0.79 -0.92
N ALA A 153 0.08 1.19 -2.02
CA ALA A 153 -0.86 2.29 -2.06
C ALA A 153 -2.19 1.85 -2.67
N LEU A 154 -3.28 2.20 -2.00
CA LEU A 154 -4.64 1.99 -2.51
C LEU A 154 -5.31 3.35 -2.69
N LEU A 155 -5.84 3.59 -3.88
CA LEU A 155 -6.64 4.77 -4.18
C LEU A 155 -8.11 4.36 -4.33
N CYS A 156 -8.96 4.88 -3.45
CA CYS A 156 -10.41 4.67 -3.53
C CYS A 156 -11.00 5.59 -4.60
N LEU A 157 -11.42 5.03 -5.72
CA LEU A 157 -12.13 5.76 -6.78
C LEU A 157 -13.61 5.95 -6.44
N ARG A 158 -14.24 4.93 -5.87
CA ARG A 158 -15.64 4.92 -5.48
C ARG A 158 -15.83 4.07 -4.24
N ASN A 159 -16.63 4.56 -3.32
CA ASN A 159 -17.02 3.76 -2.16
C ASN A 159 -17.92 2.60 -2.58
N ALA A 160 -17.76 1.46 -1.93
CA ALA A 160 -18.69 0.36 -2.07
C ALA A 160 -20.08 0.77 -1.54
N LYS A 161 -21.13 0.26 -2.16
CA LYS A 161 -22.51 0.49 -1.71
C LYS A 161 -22.73 -0.05 -0.29
N ASN A 162 -22.13 -1.20 0.01
CA ASN A 162 -22.14 -1.84 1.34
C ASN A 162 -20.76 -2.47 1.57
N GLY A 163 -20.27 -2.44 2.80
CA GLY A 163 -18.96 -3.00 3.13
C GLY A 163 -17.79 -2.14 2.66
N GLY A 164 -16.70 -2.78 2.23
CA GLY A 164 -15.50 -2.10 1.73
C GLY A 164 -14.69 -1.38 2.80
N LEU A 165 -14.84 -1.77 4.09
CA LEU A 165 -14.06 -1.20 5.19
C LEU A 165 -12.64 -1.76 5.17
N SER A 166 -11.64 -0.88 5.15
CA SER A 166 -10.25 -1.26 5.37
C SER A 166 -9.99 -1.43 6.86
N LYS A 167 -9.33 -2.53 7.20
CA LYS A 167 -8.91 -2.85 8.57
C LYS A 167 -7.39 -2.89 8.61
N LEU A 168 -6.78 -2.27 9.59
CA LEU A 168 -5.34 -2.26 9.80
C LEU A 168 -4.99 -2.83 11.16
N VAL A 169 -3.89 -3.57 11.22
CA VAL A 169 -3.30 -4.07 12.46
C VAL A 169 -1.78 -3.88 12.38
N SER A 170 -1.17 -3.50 13.49
CA SER A 170 0.29 -3.46 13.59
C SER A 170 0.83 -4.88 13.71
N SER A 171 1.64 -5.33 12.74
CA SER A 171 2.34 -6.62 12.82
C SER A 171 3.31 -6.67 14.00
N VAL A 172 3.92 -5.53 14.34
CA VAL A 172 4.81 -5.39 15.50
C VAL A 172 4.02 -5.58 16.80
N ALA A 173 2.84 -4.96 16.94
CA ALA A 173 2.01 -5.16 18.12
C ALA A 173 1.50 -6.60 18.24
N VAL A 174 1.18 -7.25 17.12
CA VAL A 174 0.83 -8.68 17.09
C VAL A 174 2.01 -9.54 17.55
N PHE A 175 3.21 -9.30 17.03
CA PHE A 175 4.41 -10.03 17.45
C PHE A 175 4.69 -9.84 18.94
N ASN A 176 4.66 -8.60 19.45
CA ASN A 176 4.89 -8.29 20.86
C ASN A 176 3.86 -8.99 21.78
N GLU A 177 2.60 -9.10 21.36
CA GLU A 177 1.58 -9.83 22.14
C GLU A 177 1.83 -11.34 22.12
N ILE A 178 2.27 -11.90 20.98
CA ILE A 178 2.67 -13.32 20.90
C ILE A 178 3.92 -13.56 21.79
N GLU A 179 4.94 -12.72 21.68
CA GLU A 179 6.16 -12.86 22.49
C GLU A 179 5.88 -12.82 23.99
N LYS A 180 4.93 -11.98 24.41
CA LYS A 180 4.52 -11.86 25.79
C LYS A 180 3.69 -13.04 26.31
N THR A 181 2.78 -13.56 25.49
CA THR A 181 1.80 -14.60 25.90
C THR A 181 2.22 -16.01 25.55
N ARG A 182 2.97 -16.16 24.46
CA ARG A 182 3.44 -17.43 23.90
C ARG A 182 4.85 -17.28 23.32
N PRO A 183 5.88 -17.08 24.18
CA PRO A 183 7.26 -16.93 23.72
C PRO A 183 7.77 -18.13 22.92
N ASP A 184 7.26 -19.32 23.22
CA ASP A 184 7.52 -20.55 22.45
C ASP A 184 7.10 -20.42 20.98
N LEU A 185 6.00 -19.75 20.70
CA LEU A 185 5.54 -19.52 19.32
C LEU A 185 6.30 -18.36 18.66
N SER A 186 6.68 -17.34 19.40
CA SER A 186 7.43 -16.22 18.82
C SER A 186 8.80 -16.67 18.29
N GLU A 187 9.46 -17.64 18.95
CA GLU A 187 10.68 -18.25 18.47
C GLU A 187 10.46 -19.02 17.16
N ILE A 188 9.44 -19.89 17.13
CA ILE A 188 9.10 -20.70 15.95
C ILE A 188 8.76 -19.78 14.75
N LEU A 189 7.98 -18.70 14.96
CA LEU A 189 7.55 -17.81 13.89
C LEU A 189 8.69 -16.98 13.27
N GLN A 190 9.88 -17.02 13.85
CA GLN A 190 11.10 -16.44 13.31
C GLN A 190 11.97 -17.46 12.56
N GLU A 191 11.59 -18.74 12.56
CA GLU A 191 12.22 -19.77 11.73
C GLU A 191 11.70 -19.70 10.29
N ASP A 192 12.46 -20.29 9.36
CA ASP A 192 12.10 -20.36 7.95
C ASP A 192 10.93 -21.29 7.68
N PHE A 193 9.88 -20.77 7.03
CA PHE A 193 8.76 -21.55 6.50
C PHE A 193 8.80 -21.56 4.97
N TYR A 194 8.23 -22.59 4.37
CA TYR A 194 8.05 -22.63 2.93
C TYR A 194 6.86 -21.77 2.51
N PHE A 195 7.15 -20.70 1.78
CA PHE A 195 6.18 -19.79 1.20
C PHE A 195 6.02 -20.11 -0.29
N ASP A 196 4.77 -20.37 -0.75
CA ASP A 196 4.48 -20.53 -2.17
C ASP A 196 4.38 -19.15 -2.84
N SER A 197 5.39 -18.79 -3.62
CA SER A 197 5.45 -17.54 -4.38
C SER A 197 4.37 -17.47 -5.47
N ARG A 198 3.61 -18.56 -5.71
CA ARG A 198 2.64 -18.72 -6.81
C ARG A 198 3.24 -18.39 -8.18
N ALA A 199 4.56 -18.50 -8.30
CA ALA A 199 5.34 -18.13 -9.47
C ALA A 199 5.00 -16.71 -9.97
N GLN A 200 4.90 -15.75 -9.06
CA GLN A 200 4.61 -14.34 -9.40
C GLN A 200 5.72 -13.75 -10.24
N ASN A 201 6.96 -14.14 -9.96
CA ASN A 201 8.10 -13.78 -10.77
C ASN A 201 8.56 -15.05 -11.52
N PRO A 202 8.65 -15.04 -12.87
CA PRO A 202 9.03 -16.20 -13.65
C PRO A 202 10.44 -16.73 -13.36
N ASN A 203 11.27 -15.95 -12.69
CA ASN A 203 12.65 -16.33 -12.33
C ASN A 203 12.77 -16.83 -10.88
N ASP A 204 11.68 -16.79 -10.09
CA ASP A 204 11.71 -17.23 -8.71
C ASP A 204 11.39 -18.72 -8.59
N ASP A 205 12.04 -19.36 -7.59
CA ASP A 205 11.65 -20.69 -7.18
C ASP A 205 10.18 -20.68 -6.71
N LYS A 206 9.46 -21.75 -7.03
CA LYS A 206 8.06 -21.91 -6.64
C LYS A 206 7.85 -21.74 -5.13
N PHE A 207 8.83 -22.19 -4.34
CA PHE A 207 8.82 -22.07 -2.89
C PHE A 207 10.04 -21.30 -2.42
N GLN A 208 9.80 -20.29 -1.61
CA GLN A 208 10.84 -19.54 -0.92
C GLN A 208 10.80 -19.88 0.57
N LYS A 209 11.95 -19.86 1.22
CA LYS A 209 12.05 -20.01 2.68
C LYS A 209 12.14 -18.62 3.28
N VAL A 210 11.12 -18.26 4.05
CA VAL A 210 11.05 -16.97 4.73
C VAL A 210 10.42 -17.14 6.10
N PRO A 211 10.84 -16.40 7.12
CA PRO A 211 10.17 -16.39 8.41
C PRO A 211 8.82 -15.61 8.31
N ILE A 212 7.93 -15.88 9.25
CA ILE A 212 6.69 -15.12 9.39
C ILE A 212 6.99 -13.73 9.97
N PHE A 213 7.92 -13.65 10.92
CA PHE A 213 8.41 -12.39 11.46
C PHE A 213 9.93 -12.30 11.33
N VAL A 214 10.42 -11.17 10.83
CA VAL A 214 11.83 -10.81 10.77
C VAL A 214 12.13 -9.82 11.89
N LYS A 215 13.17 -10.08 12.68
CA LYS A 215 13.71 -9.14 13.68
C LYS A 215 14.74 -8.21 13.07
#